data_c97668d73b685f7b84f6fdd64c421b4d
#
_entry.id   c97668d73b685f7b84f6fdd64c421b4d
#
_cell.length_a   1.000
_cell.length_b   1.000
_cell.length_c   1.000
_cell.angle_alpha   90.00
_cell.angle_beta   90.00
_cell.angle_gamma   90.00
#
_symmetry.space_group_name_H-M   'P 1'
#
loop_
_entity.id
_entity.type
_entity.pdbx_description
1 polymer ?
#
loop_
_entity_poly.entity_id
_entity_poly.type
_entity_poly.pdbx_seq_one_letter_code
_entity_poly.pdbx_strand_id
1 'polypeptide(L)'
;MTVSQMSITETTPSPQQKLHWLAEQALNWSGLPVVHVRPTMMLEGSLLILTPDSVRESNQIRLPFGEGKTSPVAVADVARVIAALLANPQPHIGEVYHLTGPQSENMHFFAQEYSKALGRTITFQDIPVGPWRDELLKRGLPVHLVNHLATMGDLHRAGCYDRMSDDVLTLTGQRPQSVQEFVRKNAAAFTAAAKAKEA
;
A
#
# COMPACT_ATOMS: atom_id res chain seq x y z
N MET A 1 9.55 -14.01 12.88
CA MET A 1 9.22 -12.73 12.25
C MET A 1 7.81 -12.81 11.69
N THR A 2 7.02 -11.74 11.81
CA THR A 2 5.74 -11.61 11.10
C THR A 2 5.75 -10.41 10.17
N VAL A 3 4.93 -10.48 9.11
CA VAL A 3 4.59 -9.33 8.28
C VAL A 3 3.11 -9.05 8.49
N SER A 4 2.81 -7.90 9.10
CA SER A 4 1.45 -7.42 9.34
C SER A 4 1.17 -6.21 8.44
N GLN A 5 0.64 -5.15 8.97
CA GLN A 5 0.47 -3.89 8.24
C GLN A 5 0.51 -2.69 9.20
N MET A 6 0.80 -1.51 8.66
CA MET A 6 0.75 -0.27 9.41
C MET A 6 -0.67 0.02 9.91
N SER A 7 -0.77 0.81 10.99
CA SER A 7 -2.05 1.24 11.59
C SER A 7 -2.93 0.14 12.18
N ILE A 8 -2.35 -1.04 12.45
CA ILE A 8 -3.07 -2.07 13.22
C ILE A 8 -3.23 -1.65 14.68
N THR A 9 -4.44 -1.78 15.19
CA THR A 9 -4.78 -1.52 16.60
C THR A 9 -5.91 -2.45 17.03
N GLU A 10 -6.12 -2.58 18.33
CA GLU A 10 -7.25 -3.31 18.90
C GLU A 10 -8.59 -2.74 18.42
N THR A 11 -8.68 -1.43 18.29
CA THR A 11 -9.91 -0.68 17.98
C THR A 11 -10.08 -0.34 16.49
N THR A 12 -9.20 -0.84 15.63
CA THR A 12 -9.31 -0.56 14.18
C THR A 12 -10.67 -1.00 13.63
N PRO A 13 -11.31 -0.21 12.77
CA PRO A 13 -12.56 -0.60 12.12
C PRO A 13 -12.36 -1.69 11.03
N SER A 14 -11.12 -1.94 10.58
CA SER A 14 -10.83 -2.97 9.60
C SER A 14 -10.72 -4.35 10.25
N PRO A 15 -11.61 -5.32 9.90
CA PRO A 15 -11.49 -6.70 10.40
C PRO A 15 -10.13 -7.33 10.10
N GLN A 16 -9.57 -7.09 8.92
CA GLN A 16 -8.25 -7.63 8.54
C GLN A 16 -7.13 -7.02 9.38
N GLN A 17 -7.15 -5.71 9.64
CA GLN A 17 -6.16 -5.09 10.53
C GLN A 17 -6.27 -5.62 11.96
N LYS A 18 -7.50 -5.87 12.42
CA LYS A 18 -7.73 -6.47 13.75
C LYS A 18 -7.17 -7.89 13.85
N LEU A 19 -7.32 -8.69 12.81
CA LEU A 19 -6.71 -10.03 12.76
C LEU A 19 -5.17 -9.96 12.78
N HIS A 20 -4.56 -9.02 12.07
CA HIS A 20 -3.11 -8.79 12.13
C HIS A 20 -2.67 -8.36 13.53
N TRP A 21 -3.42 -7.46 14.18
CA TRP A 21 -3.13 -7.06 15.57
C TRP A 21 -3.20 -8.26 16.51
N LEU A 22 -4.26 -9.08 16.46
CA LEU A 22 -4.41 -10.28 17.25
C LEU A 22 -3.28 -11.28 17.04
N ALA A 23 -2.85 -11.48 15.79
CA ALA A 23 -1.73 -12.36 15.44
C ALA A 23 -0.41 -11.87 16.07
N GLU A 24 -0.13 -10.55 16.04
CA GLU A 24 1.03 -9.99 16.72
C GLU A 24 0.95 -10.20 18.24
N GLN A 25 -0.23 -9.95 18.85
CA GLN A 25 -0.38 -10.16 20.30
C GLN A 25 -0.17 -11.64 20.68
N ALA A 26 -0.75 -12.58 19.93
CA ALA A 26 -0.56 -14.00 20.16
C ALA A 26 0.92 -14.40 20.12
N LEU A 27 1.69 -13.86 19.19
CA LEU A 27 3.12 -14.11 19.10
C LEU A 27 3.89 -13.45 20.24
N ASN A 28 3.54 -12.22 20.64
CA ASN A 28 4.15 -11.54 21.79
C ASN A 28 3.93 -12.33 23.09
N TRP A 29 2.72 -12.88 23.28
CA TRP A 29 2.38 -13.68 24.48
C TRP A 29 3.00 -15.09 24.46
N SER A 30 3.43 -15.57 23.29
CA SER A 30 4.01 -16.93 23.17
C SER A 30 5.40 -17.08 23.79
N GLY A 31 6.09 -15.98 24.09
CA GLY A 31 7.48 -15.98 24.53
C GLY A 31 8.50 -16.30 23.43
N LEU A 32 8.07 -16.43 22.17
CA LEU A 32 8.97 -16.63 21.04
C LEU A 32 9.78 -15.36 20.75
N PRO A 33 11.03 -15.50 20.22
CA PRO A 33 11.81 -14.36 19.76
C PRO A 33 11.19 -13.81 18.44
N VAL A 34 10.44 -12.71 18.54
CA VAL A 34 9.66 -12.16 17.41
C VAL A 34 10.23 -10.84 16.93
N VAL A 35 10.12 -10.62 15.62
CA VAL A 35 10.30 -9.33 14.95
C VAL A 35 9.02 -9.04 14.18
N HIS A 36 8.46 -7.85 14.30
CA HIS A 36 7.27 -7.43 13.55
C HIS A 36 7.65 -6.44 12.44
N VAL A 37 7.20 -6.73 11.22
CA VAL A 37 7.37 -5.86 10.06
C VAL A 37 5.99 -5.35 9.64
N ARG A 38 5.82 -4.03 9.66
CA ARG A 38 4.56 -3.34 9.39
C ARG A 38 4.68 -2.44 8.14
N PRO A 39 4.56 -2.97 6.93
CA PRO A 39 4.53 -2.14 5.74
C PRO A 39 3.27 -1.28 5.70
N THR A 40 3.39 -0.12 5.07
CA THR A 40 2.26 0.70 4.65
C THR A 40 1.59 0.13 3.40
N MET A 41 0.78 0.89 2.72
CA MET A 41 0.16 0.48 1.45
C MET A 41 1.23 0.04 0.45
N MET A 42 1.14 -1.19 -0.05
CA MET A 42 2.08 -1.70 -1.06
C MET A 42 1.70 -1.20 -2.45
N LEU A 43 2.70 -0.71 -3.20
CA LEU A 43 2.53 -0.19 -4.57
C LEU A 43 1.87 -1.21 -5.49
N GLU A 44 2.32 -2.47 -5.44
CA GLU A 44 1.79 -3.56 -6.28
C GLU A 44 0.35 -3.92 -5.92
N GLY A 45 0.04 -4.05 -4.63
CA GLY A 45 -1.27 -4.46 -4.14
C GLY A 45 -2.36 -3.40 -4.28
N SER A 46 -1.97 -2.14 -4.38
CA SER A 46 -2.91 -1.02 -4.41
C SER A 46 -2.87 -0.28 -5.75
N LEU A 47 -1.75 0.37 -6.06
CA LEU A 47 -1.70 1.21 -7.25
C LEU A 47 -1.71 0.40 -8.54
N LEU A 48 -1.03 -0.77 -8.59
CA LEU A 48 -0.99 -1.59 -9.80
C LEU A 48 -2.27 -2.41 -10.03
N ILE A 49 -3.08 -2.65 -9.00
CA ILE A 49 -4.35 -3.38 -9.13
C ILE A 49 -5.53 -2.42 -9.33
N LEU A 50 -5.53 -1.28 -8.63
CA LEU A 50 -6.72 -0.44 -8.55
C LEU A 50 -6.75 0.69 -9.57
N THR A 51 -5.59 1.12 -10.11
CA THR A 51 -5.54 2.34 -10.93
C THR A 51 -5.32 2.14 -12.44
N PRO A 52 -4.83 0.98 -12.98
CA PRO A 52 -4.51 0.88 -14.40
C PRO A 52 -5.68 1.16 -15.33
N ASP A 53 -6.88 0.64 -15.02
CA ASP A 53 -8.05 0.82 -15.90
C ASP A 53 -8.41 2.31 -16.02
N SER A 54 -8.56 3.00 -14.91
CA SER A 54 -8.92 4.43 -14.92
C SER A 54 -7.81 5.31 -15.51
N VAL A 55 -6.54 4.96 -15.30
CA VAL A 55 -5.40 5.66 -15.91
C VAL A 55 -5.37 5.46 -17.43
N ARG A 56 -5.68 4.25 -17.93
CA ARG A 56 -5.75 3.98 -19.37
C ARG A 56 -6.92 4.67 -20.05
N GLU A 57 -8.10 4.59 -19.43
CA GLU A 57 -9.35 5.02 -20.03
C GLU A 57 -9.58 6.53 -19.96
N SER A 58 -9.19 7.15 -18.86
CA SER A 58 -9.51 8.55 -18.59
C SER A 58 -8.32 9.43 -18.17
N ASN A 59 -7.10 8.89 -18.10
CA ASN A 59 -5.94 9.59 -17.55
C ASN A 59 -6.14 10.03 -16.08
N GLN A 60 -6.88 9.25 -15.31
CA GLN A 60 -7.20 9.60 -13.92
C GLN A 60 -6.87 8.45 -12.96
N ILE A 61 -6.33 8.80 -11.81
CA ILE A 61 -6.31 7.92 -10.63
C ILE A 61 -7.64 8.14 -9.93
N ARG A 62 -8.46 7.09 -9.82
CA ARG A 62 -9.79 7.17 -9.17
C ARG A 62 -9.79 6.31 -7.90
N LEU A 63 -9.63 6.95 -6.75
CA LEU A 63 -9.58 6.31 -5.43
C LEU A 63 -10.32 7.16 -4.40
N PRO A 64 -10.87 6.56 -3.33
CA PRO A 64 -11.65 7.27 -2.31
C PRO A 64 -10.77 7.80 -1.17
N PHE A 65 -9.60 8.38 -1.47
CA PHE A 65 -8.61 8.73 -0.45
C PHE A 65 -8.68 10.19 0.00
N GLY A 66 -9.49 11.03 -0.68
CA GLY A 66 -9.60 12.45 -0.37
C GLY A 66 -8.23 13.13 -0.41
N GLU A 67 -7.99 14.01 0.54
CA GLU A 67 -6.69 14.70 0.73
C GLU A 67 -5.73 13.94 1.64
N GLY A 68 -6.09 12.70 2.04
CA GLY A 68 -5.28 11.88 2.92
C GLY A 68 -3.91 11.57 2.32
N LYS A 69 -2.87 11.71 3.16
CA LYS A 69 -1.50 11.36 2.77
C LYS A 69 -1.20 9.92 3.08
N THR A 70 -0.27 9.36 2.32
CA THR A 70 0.23 8.00 2.48
C THR A 70 1.64 7.89 1.94
N SER A 71 2.40 6.91 2.42
CA SER A 71 3.79 6.66 2.04
C SER A 71 3.96 5.26 1.42
N PRO A 72 3.41 5.00 0.21
CA PRO A 72 3.35 3.66 -0.36
C PRO A 72 4.75 3.06 -0.59
N VAL A 73 4.93 1.79 -0.24
CA VAL A 73 6.19 1.05 -0.30
C VAL A 73 6.14 -0.05 -1.37
N ALA A 74 7.24 -0.30 -2.08
CA ALA A 74 7.32 -1.41 -3.04
C ALA A 74 7.49 -2.76 -2.33
N VAL A 75 6.88 -3.81 -2.86
CA VAL A 75 7.06 -5.20 -2.35
C VAL A 75 8.54 -5.60 -2.38
N ALA A 76 9.30 -5.15 -3.38
CA ALA A 76 10.74 -5.41 -3.46
C ALA A 76 11.52 -4.81 -2.27
N ASP A 77 11.12 -3.64 -1.77
CA ASP A 77 11.72 -3.00 -0.60
C ASP A 77 11.40 -3.79 0.68
N VAL A 78 10.14 -4.21 0.82
CA VAL A 78 9.72 -5.09 1.92
C VAL A 78 10.51 -6.39 1.90
N ALA A 79 10.67 -7.03 0.74
CA ALA A 79 11.43 -8.26 0.59
C ALA A 79 12.91 -8.09 0.97
N ARG A 80 13.54 -6.96 0.60
CA ARG A 80 14.94 -6.68 0.99
C ARG A 80 15.09 -6.54 2.50
N VAL A 81 14.16 -5.83 3.16
CA VAL A 81 14.15 -5.72 4.63
C VAL A 81 13.99 -7.10 5.28
N ILE A 82 13.05 -7.91 4.80
CA ILE A 82 12.84 -9.26 5.30
C ILE A 82 14.12 -10.10 5.16
N ALA A 83 14.80 -10.04 4.01
CA ALA A 83 16.05 -10.75 3.77
C ALA A 83 17.17 -10.28 4.72
N ALA A 84 17.31 -8.98 4.96
CA ALA A 84 18.29 -8.42 5.90
C ALA A 84 18.03 -8.89 7.33
N LEU A 85 16.78 -8.84 7.79
CA LEU A 85 16.39 -9.29 9.13
C LEU A 85 16.60 -10.80 9.33
N LEU A 86 16.35 -11.61 8.32
CA LEU A 86 16.57 -13.07 8.38
C LEU A 86 18.06 -13.44 8.34
N ALA A 87 18.89 -12.64 7.68
CA ALA A 87 20.34 -12.88 7.63
C ALA A 87 21.01 -12.65 8.99
N ASN A 88 20.50 -11.75 9.83
CA ASN A 88 21.03 -11.49 11.17
C ASN A 88 19.90 -11.12 12.15
N PRO A 89 19.09 -12.08 12.61
CA PRO A 89 17.88 -11.78 13.37
C PRO A 89 18.13 -11.33 14.82
N GLN A 90 19.23 -11.69 15.44
CA GLN A 90 19.47 -11.50 16.88
C GLN A 90 19.36 -10.04 17.36
N PRO A 91 19.95 -9.04 16.68
CA PRO A 91 19.84 -7.64 17.12
C PRO A 91 18.44 -7.04 16.98
N HIS A 92 17.52 -7.74 16.29
CA HIS A 92 16.20 -7.24 15.93
C HIS A 92 15.05 -7.89 16.72
N ILE A 93 15.37 -8.85 17.60
CA ILE A 93 14.34 -9.53 18.42
C ILE A 93 13.66 -8.53 19.36
N GLY A 94 12.32 -8.51 19.31
CA GLY A 94 11.48 -7.58 20.08
C GLY A 94 11.17 -6.28 19.35
N GLU A 95 11.82 -6.01 18.21
CA GLU A 95 11.62 -4.77 17.46
C GLU A 95 10.41 -4.81 16.52
N VAL A 96 9.89 -3.61 16.24
CA VAL A 96 8.78 -3.37 15.30
C VAL A 96 9.26 -2.38 14.24
N TYR A 97 9.33 -2.82 13.00
CA TYR A 97 9.76 -1.99 11.86
C TYR A 97 8.58 -1.52 11.02
N HIS A 98 8.54 -0.22 10.73
CA HIS A 98 7.52 0.41 9.90
C HIS A 98 8.07 0.71 8.52
N LEU A 99 7.63 -0.02 7.50
CA LEU A 99 8.19 0.14 6.16
C LEU A 99 7.36 1.11 5.33
N THR A 100 7.96 2.23 4.98
CA THR A 100 7.36 3.27 4.14
C THR A 100 8.14 3.48 2.85
N GLY A 101 7.46 4.04 1.85
CA GLY A 101 8.13 4.64 0.70
C GLY A 101 8.89 5.93 1.08
N PRO A 102 9.51 6.58 0.12
CA PRO A 102 10.39 7.72 0.39
C PRO A 102 9.67 9.03 0.72
N GLN A 103 8.34 9.08 0.55
CA GLN A 103 7.53 10.29 0.74
C GLN A 103 6.13 9.94 1.23
N SER A 104 5.58 10.75 2.16
CA SER A 104 4.17 10.72 2.55
C SER A 104 3.46 11.90 1.89
N GLU A 105 2.64 11.61 0.87
CA GLU A 105 1.95 12.62 0.08
C GLU A 105 0.55 12.17 -0.32
N ASN A 106 -0.29 13.12 -0.76
CA ASN A 106 -1.64 12.83 -1.23
C ASN A 106 -1.68 12.33 -2.68
N MET A 107 -2.84 11.89 -3.14
CA MET A 107 -2.99 11.34 -4.48
C MET A 107 -2.82 12.39 -5.60
N HIS A 108 -2.98 13.67 -5.33
CA HIS A 108 -2.67 14.74 -6.29
C HIS A 108 -1.17 14.79 -6.60
N PHE A 109 -0.33 14.67 -5.56
CA PHE A 109 1.11 14.56 -5.75
C PHE A 109 1.48 13.29 -6.53
N PHE A 110 0.92 12.14 -6.17
CA PHE A 110 1.22 10.90 -6.88
C PHE A 110 0.72 10.91 -8.34
N ALA A 111 -0.38 11.60 -8.65
CA ALA A 111 -0.80 11.81 -10.03
C ALA A 111 0.23 12.61 -10.85
N GLN A 112 0.93 13.56 -10.22
CA GLN A 112 2.05 14.25 -10.88
C GLN A 112 3.24 13.30 -11.12
N GLU A 113 3.55 12.41 -10.17
CA GLU A 113 4.59 11.39 -10.35
C GLU A 113 4.24 10.40 -11.48
N TYR A 114 2.97 10.00 -11.59
CA TYR A 114 2.46 9.24 -12.74
C TYR A 114 2.63 10.01 -14.04
N SER A 115 2.31 11.30 -14.05
CA SER A 115 2.44 12.16 -15.24
C SER A 115 3.90 12.22 -15.73
N LYS A 116 4.85 12.41 -14.82
CA LYS A 116 6.29 12.40 -15.11
C LYS A 116 6.76 11.04 -15.64
N ALA A 117 6.24 9.95 -15.06
CA ALA A 117 6.63 8.59 -15.45
C ALA A 117 6.09 8.18 -16.81
N LEU A 118 4.85 8.58 -17.15
CA LEU A 118 4.13 8.17 -18.36
C LEU A 118 4.21 9.18 -19.52
N GLY A 119 4.81 10.37 -19.30
CA GLY A 119 4.94 11.40 -20.32
C GLY A 119 3.62 12.04 -20.76
N ARG A 120 2.57 11.96 -19.95
CA ARG A 120 1.25 12.53 -20.22
C ARG A 120 0.57 12.99 -18.95
N THR A 121 -0.35 13.96 -19.01
CA THR A 121 -1.04 14.46 -17.84
C THR A 121 -1.96 13.40 -17.22
N ILE A 122 -1.71 13.06 -15.98
CA ILE A 122 -2.57 12.22 -15.14
C ILE A 122 -3.08 13.09 -14.00
N THR A 123 -4.36 12.98 -13.66
CA THR A 123 -4.98 13.70 -12.55
C THR A 123 -5.53 12.74 -11.51
N PHE A 124 -5.79 13.24 -10.31
CA PHE A 124 -6.50 12.49 -9.29
C PHE A 124 -7.97 12.91 -9.26
N GLN A 125 -8.85 11.93 -9.19
CA GLN A 125 -10.28 12.12 -8.95
C GLN A 125 -10.64 11.41 -7.65
N ASP A 126 -10.96 12.17 -6.62
CA ASP A 126 -11.55 11.62 -5.42
C ASP A 126 -12.97 11.14 -5.69
N ILE A 127 -13.29 9.93 -5.23
CA ILE A 127 -14.61 9.32 -5.42
C ILE A 127 -15.18 8.88 -4.07
N PRO A 128 -16.51 8.85 -3.89
CA PRO A 128 -17.11 8.35 -2.65
C PRO A 128 -16.82 6.87 -2.42
N VAL A 129 -16.57 6.49 -1.17
CA VAL A 129 -16.25 5.09 -0.78
C VAL A 129 -17.36 4.10 -1.18
N GLY A 130 -18.64 4.47 -0.98
CA GLY A 130 -19.78 3.58 -1.28
C GLY A 130 -19.85 3.17 -2.76
N PRO A 131 -19.98 4.10 -3.72
CA PRO A 131 -19.95 3.79 -5.15
C PRO A 131 -18.70 3.03 -5.60
N TRP A 132 -17.53 3.37 -5.06
CA TRP A 132 -16.29 2.66 -5.36
C TRP A 132 -16.32 1.20 -4.87
N ARG A 133 -16.84 0.97 -3.67
CA ARG A 133 -17.07 -0.37 -3.12
C ARG A 133 -17.95 -1.22 -4.04
N ASP A 134 -19.05 -0.64 -4.52
CA ASP A 134 -19.99 -1.32 -5.43
C ASP A 134 -19.33 -1.63 -6.80
N GLU A 135 -18.48 -0.75 -7.30
CA GLU A 135 -17.69 -0.98 -8.51
C GLU A 135 -16.72 -2.16 -8.34
N LEU A 136 -16.02 -2.25 -7.21
CA LEU A 136 -15.11 -3.36 -6.92
C LEU A 136 -15.87 -4.72 -6.83
N LEU A 137 -17.06 -4.72 -6.23
CA LEU A 137 -17.92 -5.91 -6.18
C LEU A 137 -18.36 -6.35 -7.57
N LYS A 138 -18.75 -5.40 -8.44
CA LYS A 138 -19.10 -5.68 -9.84
C LYS A 138 -17.92 -6.23 -10.65
N ARG A 139 -16.69 -5.84 -10.29
CA ARG A 139 -15.45 -6.40 -10.88
C ARG A 139 -15.14 -7.83 -10.38
N GLY A 140 -15.96 -8.39 -9.47
CA GLY A 140 -15.82 -9.75 -8.94
C GLY A 140 -14.79 -9.90 -7.82
N LEU A 141 -14.36 -8.79 -7.18
CA LEU A 141 -13.47 -8.90 -6.03
C LEU A 141 -14.23 -9.53 -4.84
N PRO A 142 -13.55 -10.37 -4.03
CA PRO A 142 -14.15 -10.98 -2.85
C PRO A 142 -14.66 -9.94 -1.84
N VAL A 143 -15.84 -10.17 -1.28
CA VAL A 143 -16.52 -9.22 -0.36
C VAL A 143 -15.62 -8.79 0.81
N HIS A 144 -14.89 -9.74 1.42
CA HIS A 144 -13.99 -9.43 2.54
C HIS A 144 -12.86 -8.47 2.12
N LEU A 145 -12.30 -8.62 0.92
CA LEU A 145 -11.29 -7.73 0.38
C LEU A 145 -11.88 -6.35 0.08
N VAL A 146 -13.05 -6.31 -0.55
CA VAL A 146 -13.73 -5.03 -0.85
C VAL A 146 -14.07 -4.27 0.42
N ASN A 147 -14.55 -4.94 1.46
CA ASN A 147 -14.81 -4.30 2.75
C ASN A 147 -13.52 -3.77 3.40
N HIS A 148 -12.42 -4.53 3.31
CA HIS A 148 -11.11 -4.05 3.76
C HIS A 148 -10.67 -2.80 2.99
N LEU A 149 -10.72 -2.83 1.66
CA LEU A 149 -10.33 -1.70 0.82
C LEU A 149 -11.20 -0.45 1.09
N ALA A 150 -12.52 -0.62 1.27
CA ALA A 150 -13.42 0.47 1.64
C ALA A 150 -13.01 1.12 2.97
N THR A 151 -12.75 0.31 4.00
CA THR A 151 -12.25 0.80 5.29
C THR A 151 -10.89 1.51 5.15
N MET A 152 -10.02 1.01 4.27
CA MET A 152 -8.75 1.69 3.96
C MET A 152 -8.97 3.07 3.35
N GLY A 153 -9.98 3.23 2.48
CA GLY A 153 -10.39 4.54 1.95
C GLY A 153 -10.75 5.53 3.06
N ASP A 154 -11.57 5.11 4.01
CA ASP A 154 -11.97 5.93 5.16
C ASP A 154 -10.77 6.29 6.04
N LEU A 155 -9.86 5.33 6.30
CA LEU A 155 -8.64 5.56 7.08
C LEU A 155 -7.65 6.52 6.39
N HIS A 156 -7.56 6.50 5.05
CA HIS A 156 -6.78 7.49 4.31
C HIS A 156 -7.39 8.89 4.49
N ARG A 157 -8.69 9.05 4.31
CA ARG A 157 -9.40 10.33 4.55
C ARG A 157 -9.19 10.86 5.96
N ALA A 158 -9.11 9.96 6.95
CA ALA A 158 -8.84 10.31 8.34
C ALA A 158 -7.36 10.61 8.64
N GLY A 159 -6.45 10.55 7.65
CA GLY A 159 -5.02 10.82 7.81
C GLY A 159 -4.25 9.74 8.56
N CYS A 160 -4.80 8.55 8.72
CA CYS A 160 -4.16 7.46 9.49
C CYS A 160 -2.88 6.91 8.85
N TYR A 161 -2.63 7.23 7.58
CA TYR A 161 -1.47 6.75 6.81
C TYR A 161 -0.42 7.83 6.54
N ASP A 162 -0.59 9.05 7.07
CA ASP A 162 0.42 10.12 7.00
C ASP A 162 1.56 9.82 7.98
N ARG A 163 2.42 8.89 7.61
CA ARG A 163 3.53 8.39 8.42
C ARG A 163 4.77 8.13 7.57
N MET A 164 5.93 8.38 8.18
CA MET A 164 7.24 8.14 7.57
C MET A 164 8.14 7.36 8.51
N SER A 165 9.02 6.56 7.94
CA SER A 165 10.09 5.84 8.64
C SER A 165 11.30 5.71 7.71
N ASP A 166 12.49 5.68 8.29
CA ASP A 166 13.74 5.41 7.59
C ASP A 166 14.16 3.93 7.67
N ASP A 167 13.29 3.04 8.17
CA ASP A 167 13.63 1.64 8.44
C ASP A 167 14.09 0.88 7.19
N VAL A 168 13.50 1.15 6.01
CA VAL A 168 13.96 0.55 4.76
C VAL A 168 15.42 0.91 4.48
N LEU A 169 15.76 2.19 4.57
CA LEU A 169 17.12 2.66 4.34
C LEU A 169 18.08 2.15 5.42
N THR A 170 17.69 2.24 6.68
CA THR A 170 18.51 1.84 7.83
C THR A 170 18.86 0.35 7.79
N LEU A 171 17.88 -0.51 7.46
CA LEU A 171 18.08 -1.96 7.46
C LEU A 171 18.76 -2.49 6.20
N THR A 172 18.61 -1.79 5.07
CA THR A 172 19.10 -2.29 3.77
C THR A 172 20.23 -1.49 3.17
N GLY A 173 20.53 -0.30 3.69
CA GLY A 173 21.46 0.66 3.08
C GLY A 173 20.96 1.25 1.75
N GLN A 174 19.73 0.96 1.33
CA GLN A 174 19.16 1.41 0.06
C GLN A 174 17.87 2.19 0.29
N ARG A 175 17.69 3.28 -0.45
CA ARG A 175 16.46 4.05 -0.40
C ARG A 175 15.28 3.22 -0.94
N PRO A 176 14.06 3.38 -0.37
CA PRO A 176 12.87 2.78 -0.94
C PRO A 176 12.56 3.37 -2.32
N GLN A 177 11.93 2.56 -3.18
CA GLN A 177 11.53 2.94 -4.52
C GLN A 177 10.45 4.02 -4.48
N SER A 178 10.60 5.07 -5.30
CA SER A 178 9.58 6.10 -5.46
C SER A 178 8.40 5.63 -6.32
N VAL A 179 7.25 6.31 -6.19
CA VAL A 179 6.07 6.05 -7.04
C VAL A 179 6.42 6.30 -8.52
N GLN A 180 7.18 7.33 -8.83
CA GLN A 180 7.60 7.62 -10.21
C GLN A 180 8.41 6.46 -10.81
N GLU A 181 9.41 5.96 -10.10
CA GLU A 181 10.24 4.82 -10.54
C GLU A 181 9.39 3.55 -10.72
N PHE A 182 8.48 3.31 -9.77
CA PHE A 182 7.56 2.18 -9.83
C PHE A 182 6.66 2.23 -11.06
N VAL A 183 6.02 3.37 -11.33
CA VAL A 183 5.14 3.57 -12.48
C VAL A 183 5.92 3.45 -13.79
N ARG A 184 7.14 4.00 -13.86
CA ARG A 184 8.01 3.87 -15.04
C ARG A 184 8.35 2.40 -15.33
N LYS A 185 8.71 1.63 -14.29
CA LYS A 185 9.00 0.20 -14.40
C LYS A 185 7.80 -0.61 -14.88
N ASN A 186 6.59 -0.20 -14.51
CA ASN A 186 5.33 -0.87 -14.83
C ASN A 186 4.51 -0.12 -15.90
N ALA A 187 5.14 0.73 -16.72
CA ALA A 187 4.44 1.60 -17.68
C ALA A 187 3.48 0.85 -18.62
N ALA A 188 3.82 -0.38 -19.02
CA ALA A 188 2.98 -1.22 -19.84
C ALA A 188 1.57 -1.47 -19.23
N ALA A 189 1.47 -1.57 -17.91
CA ALA A 189 0.18 -1.75 -17.24
C ALA A 189 -0.73 -0.52 -17.38
N PHE A 190 -0.17 0.65 -17.56
CA PHE A 190 -0.88 1.93 -17.63
C PHE A 190 -1.08 2.44 -19.07
N THR A 191 -0.46 1.82 -20.07
CA THR A 191 -0.48 2.28 -21.47
C THR A 191 -1.10 1.26 -22.43
N ALA A 192 -1.11 -0.03 -22.10
CA ALA A 192 -1.71 -1.05 -22.96
C ALA A 192 -3.22 -0.88 -23.04
N ALA A 193 -3.81 -1.02 -24.23
CA ALA A 193 -5.25 -1.15 -24.39
C ALA A 193 -5.76 -2.32 -23.54
N ALA A 194 -6.93 -2.18 -22.91
CA ALA A 194 -7.57 -3.28 -22.19
C ALA A 194 -7.63 -4.49 -23.12
N LYS A 195 -7.04 -5.64 -22.72
CA LYS A 195 -7.34 -6.90 -23.42
C LYS A 195 -8.84 -7.06 -23.34
N ALA A 196 -9.50 -7.13 -24.50
CA ALA A 196 -10.92 -7.46 -24.55
C ALA A 196 -11.11 -8.71 -23.70
N LYS A 197 -11.98 -8.63 -22.69
CA LYS A 197 -12.42 -9.81 -21.96
C LYS A 197 -13.17 -10.65 -22.98
N GLU A 198 -12.51 -11.69 -23.47
CA GLU A 198 -13.23 -12.74 -24.18
C GLU A 198 -14.27 -13.31 -23.23
N ALA A 199 -15.52 -13.26 -23.68
CA ALA A 199 -16.71 -13.71 -22.98
C ALA A 199 -16.74 -15.24 -22.83
#